data_52d33242e7a568192e39d5b12b7cf6e2
#
_entry.id   52d33242e7a568192e39d5b12b7cf6e2
#
_cell.length_a   1.000
_cell.length_b   1.000
_cell.length_c   1.000
_cell.angle_alpha   90.00
_cell.angle_beta   90.00
_cell.angle_gamma   90.00
#
_symmetry.space_group_name_H-M   'P 1'
#
loop_
_entity.id
_entity.type
_entity.pdbx_description
1 polymer ?
#
loop_
_entity_poly.entity_id
_entity_poly.type
_entity_poly.pdbx_seq_one_letter_code
_entity_poly.pdbx_strand_id
1 'polypeptide(L)'
;MAACRDAGDQRILPLLLYRMALLDLQAGRTGDATAHLRESFQLTLRTGASSALHLDSCGHLCAATGRHAEAVTMWAACAALCYPLVEWPGDARRREEPLRAARQALGPEQARAAEQRGAAMSLATAAEYALLLTEDPGPRQAPAAALGDLSARERELVTLVAQGATDAKIAAQLYISVRTVRSHLDRIRDKTGCRRRADLTRLALAAGLI
;
A
#
# COMPACT_ATOMS: atom_id res chain seq x y z
N MET A 1 2.93 4.88 26.44
CA MET A 1 3.92 4.75 25.34
C MET A 1 5.33 4.49 25.86
N ALA A 2 5.93 5.35 26.70
CA ALA A 2 7.25 5.11 27.28
C ALA A 2 7.37 3.76 27.99
N ALA A 3 6.46 3.44 28.88
CA ALA A 3 6.46 2.17 29.61
C ALA A 3 6.42 0.91 28.72
N CYS A 4 5.74 0.93 27.55
CA CYS A 4 5.73 -0.20 26.62
C CYS A 4 7.05 -0.30 25.83
N ARG A 5 7.71 0.84 25.53
CA ARG A 5 9.03 0.83 24.92
C ARG A 5 10.09 0.27 25.90
N ASP A 6 9.99 0.65 27.15
CA ASP A 6 10.91 0.23 28.21
C ASP A 6 10.73 -1.25 28.59
N ALA A 7 9.49 -1.77 28.53
CA ALA A 7 9.21 -3.17 28.80
C ALA A 7 9.55 -4.12 27.64
N GLY A 8 9.93 -3.60 26.46
CA GLY A 8 10.31 -4.39 25.30
C GLY A 8 9.18 -5.25 24.71
N ASP A 9 7.92 -4.95 25.04
CA ASP A 9 6.77 -5.71 24.52
C ASP A 9 6.48 -5.33 23.07
N GLN A 10 7.21 -5.97 22.16
CA GLN A 10 7.14 -5.73 20.73
C GLN A 10 5.80 -6.17 20.10
N ARG A 11 4.91 -6.83 20.84
CA ARG A 11 3.61 -7.28 20.33
C ARG A 11 2.52 -6.22 20.50
N ILE A 12 2.53 -5.50 21.60
CA ILE A 12 1.50 -4.50 21.92
C ILE A 12 1.83 -3.14 21.30
N LEU A 13 3.09 -2.79 21.19
CA LEU A 13 3.51 -1.48 20.70
C LEU A 13 2.99 -1.14 19.28
N PRO A 14 3.04 -2.05 18.29
CA PRO A 14 2.45 -1.77 16.97
C PRO A 14 0.95 -1.46 17.03
N LEU A 15 0.21 -2.17 17.89
CA LEU A 15 -1.23 -1.96 18.07
C LEU A 15 -1.52 -0.59 18.71
N LEU A 16 -0.74 -0.17 19.68
CA LEU A 16 -0.88 1.15 20.31
C LEU A 16 -0.58 2.27 19.31
N LEU A 17 0.49 2.14 18.54
CA LEU A 17 0.85 3.10 17.49
C LEU A 17 -0.25 3.21 16.42
N TYR A 18 -0.80 2.09 15.99
CA TYR A 18 -1.95 2.05 15.10
C TYR A 18 -3.14 2.84 15.67
N ARG A 19 -3.48 2.62 16.95
CA ARG A 19 -4.58 3.34 17.61
C ARG A 19 -4.30 4.84 17.77
N MET A 20 -3.06 5.20 18.08
CA MET A 20 -2.66 6.61 18.15
C MET A 20 -2.79 7.29 16.80
N ALA A 21 -2.35 6.65 15.73
CA ALA A 21 -2.50 7.19 14.39
C ALA A 21 -3.96 7.49 14.03
N LEU A 22 -4.91 6.61 14.40
CA LEU A 22 -6.35 6.89 14.19
C LEU A 22 -6.83 8.10 14.98
N LEU A 23 -6.37 8.28 16.23
CA LEU A 23 -6.72 9.44 17.05
C LEU A 23 -6.11 10.74 16.46
N ASP A 24 -4.88 10.67 15.94
CA ASP A 24 -4.24 11.81 15.29
C ASP A 24 -4.96 12.20 14.01
N LEU A 25 -5.42 11.23 13.21
CA LEU A 25 -6.25 11.50 12.02
C LEU A 25 -7.57 12.18 12.38
N GLN A 26 -8.24 11.74 13.45
CA GLN A 26 -9.46 12.38 13.95
C GLN A 26 -9.21 13.81 14.42
N ALA A 27 -8.03 14.09 14.95
CA ALA A 27 -7.62 15.43 15.38
C ALA A 27 -6.99 16.27 14.25
N GLY A 28 -6.96 15.79 13.02
CA GLY A 28 -6.36 16.47 11.87
C GLY A 28 -4.82 16.50 11.85
N ARG A 29 -4.16 15.78 12.77
CA ARG A 29 -2.69 15.71 12.86
C ARG A 29 -2.12 14.65 11.92
N THR A 30 -2.19 14.89 10.62
CA THR A 30 -1.77 13.92 9.60
C THR A 30 -0.27 13.58 9.65
N GLY A 31 0.59 14.51 10.06
CA GLY A 31 2.04 14.28 10.23
C GLY A 31 2.33 13.28 11.35
N ASP A 32 1.72 13.47 12.53
CA ASP A 32 1.87 12.55 13.68
C ASP A 32 1.31 11.17 13.34
N ALA A 33 0.13 11.13 12.70
CA ALA A 33 -0.47 9.89 12.23
C ALA A 33 0.45 9.11 11.28
N THR A 34 1.09 9.82 10.33
CA THR A 34 2.05 9.24 9.39
C THR A 34 3.25 8.64 10.13
N ALA A 35 3.80 9.36 11.11
CA ALA A 35 4.94 8.89 11.91
C ALA A 35 4.58 7.63 12.72
N HIS A 36 3.43 7.63 13.39
CA HIS A 36 2.95 6.49 14.17
C HIS A 36 2.67 5.26 13.29
N LEU A 37 2.05 5.44 12.11
CA LEU A 37 1.82 4.34 11.17
C LEU A 37 3.14 3.77 10.64
N ARG A 38 4.09 4.62 10.28
CA ARG A 38 5.42 4.17 9.81
C ARG A 38 6.12 3.31 10.86
N GLU A 39 6.20 3.79 12.10
CA GLU A 39 6.81 3.05 13.20
C GLU A 39 6.08 1.72 13.44
N SER A 40 4.74 1.73 13.43
CA SER A 40 3.91 0.55 13.59
C SER A 40 4.16 -0.50 12.49
N PHE A 41 4.18 -0.11 11.21
CA PHE A 41 4.50 -1.00 10.11
C PHE A 41 5.91 -1.58 10.19
N GLN A 42 6.91 -0.75 10.51
CA GLN A 42 8.30 -1.22 10.66
C GLN A 42 8.45 -2.26 11.76
N LEU A 43 7.78 -2.06 12.90
CA LEU A 43 7.77 -3.02 14.00
C LEU A 43 7.08 -4.32 13.59
N THR A 44 5.92 -4.23 12.95
CA THR A 44 5.13 -5.38 12.49
C THR A 44 5.90 -6.23 11.49
N LEU A 45 6.57 -5.60 10.51
CA LEU A 45 7.40 -6.32 9.54
C LEU A 45 8.60 -7.04 10.18
N ARG A 46 9.20 -6.44 11.22
CA ARG A 46 10.32 -7.07 11.95
C ARG A 46 9.89 -8.26 12.79
N THR A 47 8.68 -8.21 13.35
CA THR A 47 8.18 -9.28 14.24
C THR A 47 7.45 -10.40 13.49
N GLY A 48 7.23 -10.24 12.17
CA GLY A 48 6.45 -11.19 11.37
C GLY A 48 4.96 -11.24 11.74
N ALA A 49 4.47 -10.25 12.50
CA ALA A 49 3.06 -10.15 12.86
C ALA A 49 2.19 -9.79 11.65
N SER A 50 0.89 -10.03 11.73
CA SER A 50 -0.04 -9.66 10.65
C SER A 50 -0.15 -8.15 10.54
N SER A 51 0.16 -7.60 9.36
CA SER A 51 0.05 -6.17 9.06
C SER A 51 -1.33 -5.76 8.52
N ALA A 52 -2.25 -6.71 8.38
CA ALA A 52 -3.55 -6.46 7.74
C ALA A 52 -4.37 -5.37 8.45
N LEU A 53 -4.35 -5.34 9.79
CA LEU A 53 -5.02 -4.29 10.59
C LEU A 53 -4.51 -2.87 10.28
N HIS A 54 -3.24 -2.74 9.95
CA HIS A 54 -2.63 -1.44 9.67
C HIS A 54 -3.04 -0.88 8.31
N LEU A 55 -3.52 -1.75 7.39
CA LEU A 55 -4.00 -1.33 6.07
C LEU A 55 -5.23 -0.42 6.18
N ASP A 56 -6.10 -0.67 7.17
CA ASP A 56 -7.26 0.18 7.43
C ASP A 56 -6.85 1.62 7.78
N SER A 57 -5.91 1.79 8.70
CA SER A 57 -5.41 3.12 9.09
C SER A 57 -4.66 3.82 7.95
N CYS A 58 -3.96 3.06 7.11
CA CYS A 58 -3.34 3.61 5.90
C CYS A 58 -4.39 4.13 4.92
N GLY A 59 -5.52 3.43 4.79
CA GLY A 59 -6.68 3.90 4.02
C GLY A 59 -7.21 5.23 4.56
N HIS A 60 -7.39 5.37 5.89
CA HIS A 60 -7.80 6.62 6.52
C HIS A 60 -6.78 7.75 6.31
N LEU A 61 -5.48 7.49 6.43
CA LEU A 61 -4.43 8.47 6.14
C LEU A 61 -4.50 8.94 4.68
N CYS A 62 -4.63 8.03 3.75
CA CYS A 62 -4.74 8.36 2.33
C CYS A 62 -5.99 9.21 2.04
N ALA A 63 -7.15 8.87 2.61
CA ALA A 63 -8.37 9.66 2.48
C ALA A 63 -8.21 11.07 3.05
N ALA A 64 -7.65 11.19 4.26
CA ALA A 64 -7.40 12.48 4.92
C ALA A 64 -6.40 13.37 4.16
N THR A 65 -5.54 12.78 3.33
CA THR A 65 -4.55 13.50 2.50
C THR A 65 -4.96 13.63 1.03
N GLY A 66 -6.24 13.35 0.68
CA GLY A 66 -6.78 13.47 -0.68
C GLY A 66 -6.30 12.40 -1.67
N ARG A 67 -5.61 11.36 -1.19
CA ARG A 67 -5.13 10.23 -2.00
C ARG A 67 -6.22 9.17 -2.12
N HIS A 68 -7.31 9.51 -2.83
CA HIS A 68 -8.53 8.70 -2.85
C HIS A 68 -8.34 7.31 -3.47
N ALA A 69 -7.55 7.20 -4.54
CA ALA A 69 -7.28 5.91 -5.19
C ALA A 69 -6.52 4.95 -4.27
N GLU A 70 -5.50 5.47 -3.58
CA GLU A 70 -4.74 4.73 -2.59
C GLU A 70 -5.59 4.34 -1.38
N ALA A 71 -6.49 5.23 -0.92
CA ALA A 71 -7.41 4.93 0.16
C ALA A 71 -8.31 3.74 -0.18
N VAL A 72 -8.98 3.78 -1.34
CA VAL A 72 -9.85 2.69 -1.81
C VAL A 72 -9.05 1.39 -1.98
N THR A 73 -7.84 1.47 -2.55
CA THR A 73 -6.95 0.31 -2.72
C THR A 73 -6.57 -0.32 -1.36
N MET A 74 -6.21 0.48 -0.36
CA MET A 74 -5.85 -0.03 0.97
C MET A 74 -7.03 -0.68 1.69
N TRP A 75 -8.21 -0.09 1.63
CA TRP A 75 -9.40 -0.68 2.23
C TRP A 75 -9.87 -1.95 1.52
N ALA A 76 -9.74 -2.04 0.20
CA ALA A 76 -10.01 -3.26 -0.54
C ALA A 76 -9.01 -4.38 -0.21
N ALA A 77 -7.72 -4.05 -0.06
CA ALA A 77 -6.71 -4.99 0.40
C ALA A 77 -6.97 -5.45 1.84
N CYS A 78 -7.35 -4.53 2.73
CA CYS A 78 -7.77 -4.86 4.09
C CYS A 78 -8.94 -5.84 4.08
N ALA A 79 -10.00 -5.57 3.32
CA ALA A 79 -11.17 -6.44 3.24
C ALA A 79 -10.84 -7.84 2.69
N ALA A 80 -9.92 -7.95 1.74
CA ALA A 80 -9.52 -9.22 1.15
C ALA A 80 -8.57 -10.06 2.04
N LEU A 81 -7.75 -9.39 2.85
CA LEU A 81 -6.67 -10.01 3.64
C LEU A 81 -7.00 -10.18 5.12
N CYS A 82 -7.89 -9.34 5.66
CA CYS A 82 -8.42 -9.48 7.01
C CYS A 82 -9.58 -10.48 6.99
N TYR A 83 -9.31 -11.75 7.27
CA TYR A 83 -10.38 -12.70 7.55
C TYR A 83 -11.08 -12.32 8.89
N PRO A 84 -12.36 -12.69 9.12
CA PRO A 84 -13.31 -12.06 10.08
C PRO A 84 -12.89 -12.00 11.56
N LEU A 85 -11.68 -12.36 11.89
CA LEU A 85 -11.25 -12.53 13.30
C LEU A 85 -10.76 -11.25 14.00
N VAL A 86 -10.56 -10.12 13.33
CA VAL A 86 -9.91 -8.95 13.96
C VAL A 86 -10.49 -7.60 13.54
N GLU A 87 -11.74 -7.51 13.17
CA GLU A 87 -12.38 -6.20 13.03
C GLU A 87 -12.85 -5.71 14.41
N TRP A 88 -12.26 -4.61 14.88
CA TRP A 88 -12.71 -4.02 16.13
C TRP A 88 -14.09 -3.38 15.95
N PRO A 89 -14.99 -3.51 16.95
CA PRO A 89 -16.29 -2.86 16.90
C PRO A 89 -16.13 -1.36 16.59
N GLY A 90 -16.72 -0.92 15.49
CA GLY A 90 -16.70 0.48 15.06
C GLY A 90 -15.69 0.83 13.96
N ASP A 91 -14.73 -0.04 13.62
CA ASP A 91 -13.78 0.26 12.53
C ASP A 91 -14.50 0.29 11.16
N ALA A 92 -15.42 -0.63 10.92
CA ALA A 92 -16.27 -0.62 9.72
C ALA A 92 -17.06 0.70 9.58
N ARG A 93 -17.72 1.13 10.66
CA ARG A 93 -18.49 2.40 10.67
C ARG A 93 -17.61 3.62 10.41
N ARG A 94 -16.40 3.64 10.97
CA ARG A 94 -15.45 4.72 10.78
C ARG A 94 -15.00 4.84 9.34
N ARG A 95 -14.93 3.71 8.62
CA ARG A 95 -14.52 3.62 7.22
C ARG A 95 -15.63 4.01 6.24
N GLU A 96 -16.91 3.80 6.56
CA GLU A 96 -18.04 3.97 5.65
C GLU A 96 -18.05 5.33 4.95
N GLU A 97 -17.99 6.41 5.73
CA GLU A 97 -18.08 7.77 5.20
C GLU A 97 -16.85 8.16 4.36
N PRO A 98 -15.60 7.99 4.87
CA PRO A 98 -14.41 8.30 4.07
C PRO A 98 -14.29 7.44 2.79
N LEU A 99 -14.68 6.17 2.85
CA LEU A 99 -14.69 5.29 1.68
C LEU A 99 -15.71 5.75 0.64
N ARG A 100 -16.90 6.12 1.09
CA ARG A 100 -17.95 6.66 0.20
C ARG A 100 -17.49 7.95 -0.48
N ALA A 101 -16.90 8.87 0.28
CA ALA A 101 -16.36 10.12 -0.24
C ALA A 101 -15.23 9.88 -1.25
N ALA A 102 -14.30 8.96 -0.94
CA ALA A 102 -13.21 8.60 -1.85
C ALA A 102 -13.72 7.99 -3.17
N ARG A 103 -14.70 7.08 -3.11
CA ARG A 103 -15.34 6.51 -4.30
C ARG A 103 -16.03 7.58 -5.15
N GLN A 104 -16.72 8.51 -4.51
CA GLN A 104 -17.40 9.59 -5.20
C GLN A 104 -16.41 10.53 -5.90
N ALA A 105 -15.29 10.86 -5.25
CA ALA A 105 -14.24 11.69 -5.83
C ALA A 105 -13.55 11.06 -7.03
N LEU A 106 -13.40 9.73 -7.04
CA LEU A 106 -12.79 8.98 -8.15
C LEU A 106 -13.73 8.75 -9.33
N GLY A 107 -15.03 8.67 -9.07
CA GLY A 107 -15.99 8.15 -10.03
C GLY A 107 -15.97 6.60 -10.14
N PRO A 108 -16.98 6.01 -10.79
CA PRO A 108 -17.24 4.58 -10.71
C PRO A 108 -16.16 3.69 -11.34
N GLU A 109 -15.54 4.14 -12.41
CA GLU A 109 -14.50 3.37 -13.13
C GLU A 109 -13.20 3.28 -12.34
N GLN A 110 -12.70 4.43 -11.89
CA GLN A 110 -11.45 4.49 -11.13
C GLN A 110 -11.60 3.85 -9.74
N ALA A 111 -12.76 4.01 -9.09
CA ALA A 111 -13.05 3.36 -7.82
C ALA A 111 -13.03 1.83 -7.96
N ARG A 112 -13.69 1.28 -9.00
CA ARG A 112 -13.67 -0.16 -9.28
C ARG A 112 -12.26 -0.68 -9.57
N ALA A 113 -11.48 0.05 -10.36
CA ALA A 113 -10.09 -0.31 -10.64
C ALA A 113 -9.24 -0.31 -9.35
N ALA A 114 -9.42 0.67 -8.45
CA ALA A 114 -8.75 0.72 -7.16
C ALA A 114 -9.14 -0.47 -6.25
N GLU A 115 -10.41 -0.83 -6.22
CA GLU A 115 -10.92 -1.99 -5.48
C GLU A 115 -10.33 -3.30 -5.98
N GLN A 116 -10.33 -3.52 -7.29
CA GLN A 116 -9.75 -4.72 -7.91
C GLN A 116 -8.26 -4.86 -7.61
N ARG A 117 -7.51 -3.74 -7.66
CA ARG A 117 -6.09 -3.72 -7.29
C ARG A 117 -5.86 -4.17 -5.86
N GLY A 118 -6.58 -3.54 -4.93
CA GLY A 118 -6.45 -3.87 -3.51
C GLY A 118 -6.80 -5.32 -3.22
N ALA A 119 -7.91 -5.82 -3.78
CA ALA A 119 -8.35 -7.20 -3.60
C ALA A 119 -7.36 -8.23 -4.20
N ALA A 120 -6.58 -7.86 -5.20
CA ALA A 120 -5.59 -8.73 -5.82
C ALA A 120 -4.23 -8.74 -5.11
N MET A 121 -3.99 -7.84 -4.15
CA MET A 121 -2.69 -7.75 -3.46
C MET A 121 -2.45 -8.93 -2.53
N SER A 122 -1.20 -9.40 -2.48
CA SER A 122 -0.74 -10.24 -1.38
C SER A 122 -0.51 -9.39 -0.12
N LEU A 123 -0.52 -10.02 1.07
CA LEU A 123 -0.24 -9.31 2.33
C LEU A 123 1.13 -8.59 2.29
N ALA A 124 2.15 -9.25 1.74
CA ALA A 124 3.47 -8.66 1.60
C ALA A 124 3.46 -7.41 0.71
N THR A 125 2.81 -7.47 -0.46
CA THR A 125 2.69 -6.33 -1.38
C THR A 125 1.90 -5.19 -0.74
N ALA A 126 0.79 -5.49 -0.06
CA ALA A 126 -0.03 -4.48 0.60
C ALA A 126 0.73 -3.79 1.75
N ALA A 127 1.50 -4.56 2.55
CA ALA A 127 2.31 -4.01 3.64
C ALA A 127 3.45 -3.11 3.13
N GLU A 128 4.16 -3.52 2.07
CA GLU A 128 5.18 -2.69 1.44
C GLU A 128 4.58 -1.41 0.85
N TYR A 129 3.43 -1.53 0.18
CA TYR A 129 2.75 -0.38 -0.39
C TYR A 129 2.27 0.58 0.70
N ALA A 130 1.68 0.08 1.79
CA ALA A 130 1.28 0.90 2.93
C ALA A 130 2.48 1.62 3.57
N LEU A 131 3.64 0.95 3.70
CA LEU A 131 4.85 1.59 4.20
C LEU A 131 5.30 2.76 3.32
N LEU A 132 5.28 2.57 1.99
CA LEU A 132 5.58 3.65 1.03
C LEU A 132 4.61 4.84 1.15
N LEU A 133 3.33 4.57 1.41
CA LEU A 133 2.33 5.64 1.58
C LEU A 133 2.56 6.45 2.86
N THR A 134 3.32 5.91 3.83
CA THR A 134 3.74 6.61 5.05
C THR A 134 5.13 7.24 4.93
N GLU A 135 5.88 7.00 3.86
CA GLU A 135 7.13 7.71 3.59
C GLU A 135 6.84 9.14 3.14
N ASP A 136 7.67 10.08 3.59
CA ASP A 136 7.59 11.46 3.13
C ASP A 136 7.82 11.49 1.61
N PRO A 137 6.99 12.14 0.81
CA PRO A 137 7.25 12.26 -0.61
C PRO A 137 8.46 13.17 -0.81
N GLY A 138 9.66 12.59 -0.75
CA GLY A 138 10.87 13.26 -1.19
C GLY A 138 10.70 13.82 -2.62
N PRO A 139 11.61 14.65 -3.14
CA PRO A 139 11.47 15.29 -4.44
C PRO A 139 11.13 14.26 -5.52
N ARG A 140 9.88 14.30 -5.95
CA ARG A 140 9.32 13.36 -6.96
C ARG A 140 9.96 13.65 -8.30
N GLN A 141 10.76 12.73 -8.81
CA GLN A 141 10.88 12.63 -10.26
C GLN A 141 9.48 12.34 -10.82
N ALA A 142 9.04 13.16 -11.78
CA ALA A 142 7.71 13.03 -12.36
C ALA A 142 7.49 11.59 -12.88
N PRO A 143 6.42 10.88 -12.47
CA PRO A 143 6.22 9.47 -12.83
C PRO A 143 6.17 9.23 -14.34
N ALA A 144 5.72 10.22 -15.09
CA ALA A 144 5.61 10.16 -16.55
C ALA A 144 6.98 10.07 -17.27
N ALA A 145 8.04 10.69 -16.72
CA ALA A 145 9.37 10.62 -17.32
C ALA A 145 10.00 9.22 -17.14
N ALA A 146 9.82 8.61 -15.97
CA ALA A 146 10.36 7.28 -15.69
C ALA A 146 9.74 6.15 -16.52
N LEU A 147 8.52 6.33 -17.04
CA LEU A 147 7.87 5.37 -17.94
C LEU A 147 8.28 5.54 -19.40
N GLY A 148 8.77 6.72 -19.80
CA GLY A 148 9.21 6.97 -21.17
C GLY A 148 10.33 6.01 -21.61
N ASP A 149 11.19 5.64 -20.67
CA ASP A 149 12.36 4.78 -20.90
C ASP A 149 12.03 3.27 -20.85
N LEU A 150 10.80 2.90 -20.48
CA LEU A 150 10.38 1.51 -20.44
C LEU A 150 9.87 1.02 -21.80
N SER A 151 10.37 -0.13 -22.24
CA SER A 151 9.81 -0.84 -23.39
C SER A 151 8.37 -1.29 -23.13
N ALA A 152 7.63 -1.63 -24.17
CA ALA A 152 6.27 -2.16 -24.06
C ALA A 152 6.22 -3.40 -23.12
N ARG A 153 7.22 -4.27 -23.22
CA ARG A 153 7.33 -5.48 -22.40
C ARG A 153 7.62 -5.16 -20.91
N GLU A 154 8.43 -4.14 -20.66
CA GLU A 154 8.72 -3.69 -19.30
C GLU A 154 7.49 -3.02 -18.66
N ARG A 155 6.71 -2.26 -19.44
CA ARG A 155 5.43 -1.70 -18.95
C ARG A 155 4.42 -2.79 -18.61
N GLU A 156 4.30 -3.81 -19.45
CA GLU A 156 3.45 -4.98 -19.18
C GLU A 156 3.85 -5.68 -17.87
N LEU A 157 5.15 -5.86 -17.62
CA LEU A 157 5.65 -6.39 -16.36
C LEU A 157 5.30 -5.51 -15.16
N VAL A 158 5.47 -4.19 -15.29
CA VAL A 158 5.11 -3.23 -14.24
C VAL A 158 3.61 -3.29 -13.95
N THR A 159 2.77 -3.42 -14.97
CA THR A 159 1.31 -3.59 -14.83
C THR A 159 0.98 -4.87 -14.04
N LEU A 160 1.57 -6.01 -14.40
CA LEU A 160 1.35 -7.27 -13.69
C LEU A 160 1.82 -7.23 -12.24
N VAL A 161 2.97 -6.59 -11.98
CA VAL A 161 3.45 -6.34 -10.62
C VAL A 161 2.44 -5.53 -9.81
N ALA A 162 1.89 -4.49 -10.40
CA ALA A 162 0.94 -3.61 -9.76
C ALA A 162 -0.42 -4.27 -9.50
N GLN A 163 -0.77 -5.25 -10.32
CA GLN A 163 -1.92 -6.13 -10.12
C GLN A 163 -1.69 -7.19 -9.03
N GLY A 164 -0.54 -7.20 -8.39
CA GLY A 164 -0.21 -8.14 -7.30
C GLY A 164 0.28 -9.52 -7.77
N ALA A 165 0.57 -9.70 -9.07
CA ALA A 165 1.04 -10.98 -9.59
C ALA A 165 2.43 -11.33 -9.03
N THR A 166 2.63 -12.56 -8.56
CA THR A 166 3.96 -13.07 -8.16
C THR A 166 4.85 -13.30 -9.38
N ASP A 167 6.18 -13.38 -9.18
CA ASP A 167 7.11 -13.65 -10.27
C ASP A 167 6.76 -14.96 -11.03
N ALA A 168 6.24 -15.97 -10.33
CA ALA A 168 5.78 -17.20 -10.93
C ALA A 168 4.53 -17.02 -11.80
N LYS A 169 3.56 -16.21 -11.34
CA LYS A 169 2.37 -15.87 -12.13
C LYS A 169 2.75 -15.06 -13.36
N ILE A 170 3.63 -14.08 -13.20
CA ILE A 170 4.15 -13.27 -14.32
C ILE A 170 4.86 -14.16 -15.35
N ALA A 171 5.72 -15.07 -14.89
CA ALA A 171 6.43 -16.01 -15.74
C ALA A 171 5.46 -16.86 -16.57
N ALA A 172 4.42 -17.40 -15.93
CA ALA A 172 3.38 -18.18 -16.59
C ALA A 172 2.58 -17.36 -17.62
N GLN A 173 2.14 -16.17 -17.25
CA GLN A 173 1.35 -15.29 -18.15
C GLN A 173 2.15 -14.81 -19.36
N LEU A 174 3.44 -14.57 -19.18
CA LEU A 174 4.30 -14.04 -20.23
C LEU A 174 5.06 -15.12 -21.00
N TYR A 175 4.86 -16.40 -20.65
CA TYR A 175 5.54 -17.56 -21.24
C TYR A 175 7.06 -17.45 -21.19
N ILE A 176 7.61 -16.99 -20.06
CA ILE A 176 9.06 -16.86 -19.80
C ILE A 176 9.45 -17.52 -18.48
N SER A 177 10.75 -17.67 -18.23
CA SER A 177 11.22 -18.21 -16.96
C SER A 177 11.12 -17.18 -15.82
N VAL A 178 10.98 -17.63 -14.57
CA VAL A 178 11.05 -16.78 -13.37
C VAL A 178 12.38 -16.00 -13.32
N ARG A 179 13.48 -16.62 -13.77
CA ARG A 179 14.78 -15.95 -13.89
C ARG A 179 14.73 -14.77 -14.86
N THR A 180 14.04 -14.93 -16.00
CA THR A 180 13.84 -13.88 -16.99
C THR A 180 13.00 -12.73 -16.43
N VAL A 181 11.93 -13.07 -15.67
CA VAL A 181 11.11 -12.04 -14.97
C VAL A 181 12.00 -11.21 -14.04
N ARG A 182 12.81 -11.84 -13.21
CA ARG A 182 13.72 -11.14 -12.29
C ARG A 182 14.71 -10.24 -13.03
N SER A 183 15.32 -10.73 -14.10
CA SER A 183 16.23 -9.92 -14.93
C SER A 183 15.55 -8.68 -15.55
N HIS A 184 14.28 -8.81 -15.97
CA HIS A 184 13.51 -7.66 -16.44
C HIS A 184 13.20 -6.70 -15.30
N LEU A 185 12.80 -7.19 -14.13
CA LEU A 185 12.52 -6.35 -12.97
C LEU A 185 13.77 -5.57 -12.52
N ASP A 186 14.95 -6.16 -12.58
CA ASP A 186 16.20 -5.48 -12.24
C ASP A 186 16.48 -4.34 -13.24
N ARG A 187 16.33 -4.57 -14.54
CA ARG A 187 16.46 -3.51 -15.56
C ARG A 187 15.43 -2.40 -15.37
N ILE A 188 14.19 -2.75 -15.05
CA ILE A 188 13.14 -1.76 -14.76
C ILE A 188 13.55 -0.91 -13.55
N ARG A 189 14.07 -1.52 -12.49
CA ARG A 189 14.56 -0.80 -11.31
C ARG A 189 15.70 0.17 -11.65
N ASP A 190 16.64 -0.28 -12.48
CA ASP A 190 17.76 0.57 -12.94
C ASP A 190 17.26 1.77 -13.73
N LYS A 191 16.27 1.59 -14.61
CA LYS A 191 15.70 2.65 -15.43
C LYS A 191 14.81 3.63 -14.65
N THR A 192 14.06 3.13 -13.67
CA THR A 192 13.05 3.90 -12.94
C THR A 192 13.52 4.43 -11.60
N GLY A 193 14.66 3.94 -11.08
CA GLY A 193 15.12 4.21 -9.73
C GLY A 193 14.27 3.52 -8.63
N CYS A 194 13.26 2.74 -9.01
CA CYS A 194 12.43 1.99 -8.09
C CYS A 194 13.24 0.86 -7.45
N ARG A 195 13.30 0.83 -6.12
CA ARG A 195 14.07 -0.21 -5.40
C ARG A 195 13.21 -1.38 -4.96
N ARG A 196 11.97 -1.13 -4.59
CA ARG A 196 11.03 -2.12 -4.04
C ARG A 196 9.91 -2.42 -5.05
N ARG A 197 9.28 -3.58 -4.91
CA ARG A 197 8.12 -3.98 -5.71
C ARG A 197 6.97 -2.98 -5.61
N ALA A 198 6.75 -2.45 -4.42
CA ALA A 198 5.74 -1.44 -4.15
C ALA A 198 6.03 -0.08 -4.83
N ASP A 199 7.29 0.27 -5.08
CA ASP A 199 7.64 1.47 -5.87
C ASP A 199 7.14 1.32 -7.31
N LEU A 200 7.25 0.11 -7.90
CA LEU A 200 6.72 -0.20 -9.23
C LEU A 200 5.18 -0.13 -9.25
N THR A 201 4.51 -0.59 -8.19
CA THR A 201 3.06 -0.45 -8.05
C THR A 201 2.65 1.01 -8.02
N ARG A 202 3.34 1.83 -7.24
CA ARG A 202 3.10 3.28 -7.18
C ARG A 202 3.36 3.95 -8.53
N LEU A 203 4.44 3.58 -9.22
CA LEU A 203 4.76 4.08 -10.55
C LEU A 203 3.64 3.77 -11.55
N ALA A 204 3.14 2.53 -11.55
CA ALA A 204 2.03 2.12 -12.42
C ALA A 204 0.75 2.90 -12.15
N LEU A 205 0.41 3.10 -10.87
CA LEU A 205 -0.75 3.90 -10.43
C LEU A 205 -0.64 5.36 -10.90
N ALA A 206 0.49 5.99 -10.61
CA ALA A 206 0.72 7.39 -10.95
C ALA A 206 0.73 7.64 -12.47
N ALA A 207 0.99 6.61 -13.24
CA ALA A 207 1.06 6.65 -14.69
C ALA A 207 -0.20 6.13 -15.41
N GLY A 208 -1.23 5.74 -14.65
CA GLY A 208 -2.49 5.25 -15.23
C GLY A 208 -2.37 3.93 -16.01
N LEU A 209 -1.39 3.09 -15.67
CA LEU A 209 -1.24 1.75 -16.28
C LEU A 209 -2.26 0.74 -15.76
N ILE A 210 -2.92 1.08 -14.65
CA ILE A 210 -3.92 0.26 -13.97
C ILE A 210 -4.92 1.17 -13.27
#